data_385b7036b19138d8156fe5dfc1850d15
#
_entry.id   385b7036b19138d8156fe5dfc1850d15
#
_cell.length_a   1.000
_cell.length_b   1.000
_cell.length_c   1.000
_cell.angle_alpha   90.00
_cell.angle_beta   90.00
_cell.angle_gamma   90.00
#
_symmetry.space_group_name_H-M   'P 1'
#
loop_
_entity.id
_entity.type
_entity.pdbx_description
1 polymer ?
#
loop_
_entity_poly.entity_id
_entity_poly.type
_entity_poly.pdbx_seq_one_letter_code
_entity_poly.pdbx_strand_id
1 'polypeptide(L)'
;MTLRLPADFLWGAATAAYQVEGAVDADGRLPSIWDDFVRVPGAVLNGDTADVACDHYRRWPEDLAIMKKLGLDAYRFSVAWPRVIPTGRGAVNPAGLDFYDRLVDALLEAGIRPFATLFHWDLPSALEGGWPERDTAYAYADYAAVVAARLGDRVKDWNTVNEPLCSAWLGYLEGRFAPGIKDLKQAIHASHHLLLAHGLGVRAITANAAQPANIGLVVNLSGIEPASDSAADVEAAARMDGHVNRWWLDPSNGRGYPADMIEVYGVEPPVAGDDLEVISAPVGYHGLNYYFRQIVEDDPDGPAPRARQVPVEGAATTAMGWEIHGQGLADLIHRLADEYGARAVYVTESGAAFDDKVAEDGSVHDADRIAYLEEHLGAVAGAAEAGAPVKGYFAWSLLDNFEWDSGLSKRFGLVRVDYDTQVRTVKASGHRYAEIIAEHRGR
;
A
#
# COMPACT_ATOMS: atom_id res chain seq x y z
N MET A 1 9.81 23.20 -11.54
CA MET A 1 10.93 22.30 -11.13
C MET A 1 11.25 21.37 -12.28
N THR A 2 12.52 21.29 -12.72
CA THR A 2 12.88 20.41 -13.85
C THR A 2 13.32 19.05 -13.32
N LEU A 3 12.39 18.08 -13.28
CA LEU A 3 12.70 16.71 -12.86
C LEU A 3 13.39 15.95 -14.00
N ARG A 4 14.54 15.33 -13.75
CA ARG A 4 15.22 14.45 -14.69
C ARG A 4 14.89 12.99 -14.35
N LEU A 5 13.88 12.50 -15.01
CA LEU A 5 13.39 11.13 -14.87
C LEU A 5 13.55 10.38 -16.21
N PRO A 6 13.60 9.04 -16.21
CA PRO A 6 13.60 8.25 -17.45
C PRO A 6 12.41 8.59 -18.34
N ALA A 7 12.62 8.55 -19.67
CA ALA A 7 11.54 8.84 -20.63
C ALA A 7 10.36 7.85 -20.55
N ASP A 8 10.61 6.65 -20.05
CA ASP A 8 9.63 5.59 -19.81
C ASP A 8 9.07 5.56 -18.38
N PHE A 9 9.33 6.64 -17.61
CA PHE A 9 8.83 6.77 -16.24
C PHE A 9 7.31 6.85 -16.20
N LEU A 10 6.68 6.01 -15.37
CA LEU A 10 5.23 5.93 -15.26
C LEU A 10 4.70 6.88 -14.18
N TRP A 11 3.74 7.69 -14.56
CA TRP A 11 3.01 8.58 -13.67
C TRP A 11 1.66 8.00 -13.32
N GLY A 12 1.43 7.70 -12.05
CA GLY A 12 0.21 7.06 -11.60
C GLY A 12 -0.41 7.72 -10.37
N ALA A 13 -1.57 7.21 -10.02
CA ALA A 13 -2.18 7.41 -8.71
C ALA A 13 -2.72 6.06 -8.22
N ALA A 14 -2.85 5.92 -6.90
CA ALA A 14 -3.27 4.68 -6.27
C ALA A 14 -4.58 4.86 -5.47
N THR A 15 -5.31 3.77 -5.31
CA THR A 15 -6.42 3.60 -4.36
C THR A 15 -6.47 2.15 -3.86
N ALA A 16 -7.24 1.89 -2.80
CA ALA A 16 -7.55 0.54 -2.34
C ALA A 16 -9.07 0.31 -2.33
N ALA A 17 -9.49 -0.90 -2.66
CA ALA A 17 -10.89 -1.27 -2.83
C ALA A 17 -11.75 -0.91 -1.62
N TYR A 18 -11.37 -1.36 -0.43
CA TYR A 18 -12.13 -1.07 0.78
C TYR A 18 -12.28 0.43 1.06
N GLN A 19 -11.24 1.21 0.76
CA GLN A 19 -11.19 2.65 1.04
C GLN A 19 -12.02 3.50 0.08
N VAL A 20 -12.27 3.03 -1.15
CA VAL A 20 -12.95 3.86 -2.16
C VAL A 20 -14.25 3.27 -2.71
N GLU A 21 -14.40 1.94 -2.76
CA GLU A 21 -15.49 1.32 -3.52
C GLU A 21 -16.86 1.54 -2.90
N GLY A 22 -16.99 1.44 -1.58
CA GLY A 22 -18.31 1.35 -0.95
C GLY A 22 -19.08 0.12 -1.43
N ALA A 23 -20.41 0.24 -1.57
CA ALA A 23 -21.27 -0.83 -2.09
C ALA A 23 -21.02 -2.19 -1.40
N VAL A 24 -20.89 -2.17 -0.07
CA VAL A 24 -20.43 -3.29 0.74
C VAL A 24 -21.34 -4.51 0.74
N ASP A 25 -22.59 -4.35 0.34
CA ASP A 25 -23.64 -5.39 0.24
C ASP A 25 -24.08 -5.66 -1.22
N ALA A 26 -23.42 -5.02 -2.22
CA ALA A 26 -23.83 -5.14 -3.59
C ALA A 26 -23.27 -6.38 -4.29
N ASP A 27 -24.07 -6.92 -5.24
CA ASP A 27 -23.67 -7.94 -6.19
C ASP A 27 -23.04 -9.20 -5.57
N GLY A 28 -23.53 -9.59 -4.38
CA GLY A 28 -23.09 -10.82 -3.71
C GLY A 28 -21.76 -10.73 -2.95
N ARG A 29 -21.22 -9.51 -2.75
CA ARG A 29 -20.11 -9.31 -1.82
C ARG A 29 -20.53 -9.71 -0.41
N LEU A 30 -19.63 -10.36 0.33
CA LEU A 30 -19.78 -10.62 1.75
C LEU A 30 -18.78 -9.76 2.56
N PRO A 31 -18.95 -9.68 3.90
CA PRO A 31 -18.08 -8.88 4.74
C PRO A 31 -16.61 -9.28 4.69
N SER A 32 -15.73 -8.30 4.79
CA SER A 32 -14.33 -8.44 5.16
C SER A 32 -14.13 -8.18 6.65
N ILE A 33 -12.96 -8.52 7.17
CA ILE A 33 -12.58 -8.22 8.55
C ILE A 33 -12.67 -6.71 8.87
N TRP A 34 -12.55 -5.83 7.88
CA TRP A 34 -12.74 -4.40 8.06
C TRP A 34 -14.20 -4.00 8.20
N ASP A 35 -15.12 -4.67 7.49
CA ASP A 35 -16.56 -4.44 7.69
C ASP A 35 -16.99 -4.77 9.13
N ASP A 36 -16.41 -5.82 9.71
CA ASP A 36 -16.67 -6.18 11.10
C ASP A 36 -15.99 -5.21 12.08
N PHE A 37 -14.73 -4.84 11.80
CA PHE A 37 -13.93 -4.00 12.68
C PHE A 37 -14.49 -2.59 12.85
N VAL A 38 -14.98 -1.96 11.78
CA VAL A 38 -15.59 -0.61 11.85
C VAL A 38 -16.88 -0.58 12.69
N ARG A 39 -17.48 -1.74 12.98
CA ARG A 39 -18.65 -1.86 13.86
C ARG A 39 -18.28 -1.93 15.35
N VAL A 40 -16.99 -2.13 15.66
CA VAL A 40 -16.52 -2.17 17.05
C VAL A 40 -16.49 -0.73 17.59
N PRO A 41 -17.18 -0.43 18.69
CA PRO A 41 -17.20 0.93 19.25
C PRO A 41 -15.80 1.45 19.57
N GLY A 42 -15.44 2.60 19.02
CA GLY A 42 -14.14 3.26 19.24
C GLY A 42 -12.99 2.71 18.40
N ALA A 43 -13.22 1.72 17.53
CA ALA A 43 -12.19 1.20 16.63
C ALA A 43 -11.82 2.19 15.53
N VAL A 44 -12.79 2.98 15.07
CA VAL A 44 -12.59 4.01 14.04
C VAL A 44 -13.05 5.36 14.57
N LEU A 45 -12.29 6.41 14.27
CA LEU A 45 -12.59 7.78 14.65
C LEU A 45 -14.00 8.18 14.16
N ASN A 46 -14.78 8.84 15.01
CA ASN A 46 -16.18 9.24 14.78
C ASN A 46 -17.16 8.08 14.53
N GLY A 47 -16.72 6.83 14.56
CA GLY A 47 -17.53 5.68 14.14
C GLY A 47 -17.79 5.65 12.63
N ASP A 48 -16.91 6.27 11.85
CA ASP A 48 -17.00 6.28 10.40
C ASP A 48 -16.89 4.86 9.82
N THR A 49 -17.54 4.63 8.68
CA THR A 49 -17.52 3.35 7.96
C THR A 49 -17.17 3.57 6.48
N ALA A 50 -16.74 2.51 5.81
CA ALA A 50 -16.50 2.52 4.37
C ALA A 50 -17.74 2.03 3.56
N ASP A 51 -18.92 1.99 4.15
CA ASP A 51 -20.13 1.44 3.51
C ASP A 51 -20.46 2.15 2.18
N VAL A 52 -20.21 3.45 2.12
CA VAL A 52 -20.32 4.27 0.91
C VAL A 52 -18.94 4.70 0.42
N ALA A 53 -18.04 5.08 1.34
CA ALA A 53 -16.72 5.62 1.03
C ALA A 53 -16.78 6.70 -0.08
N CYS A 54 -16.18 6.41 -1.24
CA CYS A 54 -16.25 7.29 -2.42
C CYS A 54 -17.26 6.79 -3.47
N ASP A 55 -18.01 5.73 -3.18
CA ASP A 55 -18.93 5.08 -4.13
C ASP A 55 -18.26 4.76 -5.48
N HIS A 56 -16.97 4.47 -5.47
CA HIS A 56 -16.19 4.18 -6.69
C HIS A 56 -16.78 2.99 -7.45
N TYR A 57 -17.37 2.03 -6.76
CA TYR A 57 -18.01 0.86 -7.37
C TYR A 57 -19.06 1.25 -8.42
N ARG A 58 -19.76 2.38 -8.23
CA ARG A 58 -20.78 2.90 -9.17
C ARG A 58 -20.26 4.09 -9.98
N ARG A 59 -19.33 4.87 -9.41
CA ARG A 59 -18.87 6.15 -9.98
C ARG A 59 -17.50 6.08 -10.65
N TRP A 60 -16.93 4.89 -10.81
CA TRP A 60 -15.62 4.72 -11.48
C TRP A 60 -15.53 5.41 -12.86
N PRO A 61 -16.62 5.58 -13.68
CA PRO A 61 -16.49 6.32 -14.93
C PRO A 61 -16.17 7.81 -14.75
N GLU A 62 -16.68 8.43 -13.67
CA GLU A 62 -16.34 9.82 -13.30
C GLU A 62 -14.87 9.90 -12.87
N ASP A 63 -14.43 8.94 -12.05
CA ASP A 63 -13.06 8.87 -11.56
C ASP A 63 -12.07 8.60 -12.70
N LEU A 64 -12.41 7.75 -13.66
CA LEU A 64 -11.65 7.52 -14.89
C LEU A 64 -11.53 8.80 -15.74
N ALA A 65 -12.60 9.58 -15.87
CA ALA A 65 -12.56 10.85 -16.59
C ALA A 65 -11.57 11.84 -15.93
N ILE A 66 -11.50 11.84 -14.59
CA ILE A 66 -10.52 12.63 -13.84
C ILE A 66 -9.09 12.13 -14.08
N MET A 67 -8.84 10.83 -14.04
CA MET A 67 -7.52 10.24 -14.34
C MET A 67 -7.02 10.68 -15.73
N LYS A 68 -7.89 10.64 -16.73
CA LYS A 68 -7.60 11.14 -18.08
C LYS A 68 -7.24 12.63 -18.09
N LYS A 69 -8.03 13.45 -17.37
CA LYS A 69 -7.79 14.90 -17.25
C LYS A 69 -6.45 15.20 -16.57
N LEU A 70 -6.07 14.40 -15.55
CA LEU A 70 -4.78 14.52 -14.89
C LEU A 70 -3.62 14.00 -15.74
N GLY A 71 -3.90 13.29 -16.82
CA GLY A 71 -2.89 12.75 -17.71
C GLY A 71 -2.12 11.56 -17.11
N LEU A 72 -2.75 10.75 -16.28
CA LEU A 72 -2.08 9.58 -15.68
C LEU A 72 -1.73 8.53 -16.74
N ASP A 73 -0.55 7.90 -16.61
CA ASP A 73 -0.13 6.74 -17.40
C ASP A 73 -0.64 5.43 -16.82
N ALA A 74 -0.82 5.39 -15.50
CA ALA A 74 -1.18 4.18 -14.79
C ALA A 74 -2.13 4.46 -13.62
N TYR A 75 -2.94 3.48 -13.30
CA TYR A 75 -3.78 3.47 -12.12
C TYR A 75 -3.57 2.19 -11.33
N ARG A 76 -3.15 2.34 -10.07
CA ARG A 76 -3.02 1.24 -9.13
C ARG A 76 -4.29 1.14 -8.28
N PHE A 77 -4.95 0.00 -8.37
CA PHE A 77 -6.17 -0.31 -7.62
C PHE A 77 -6.06 -1.69 -6.99
N SER A 78 -6.82 -1.95 -5.94
CA SER A 78 -6.90 -3.31 -5.42
C SER A 78 -8.18 -4.02 -5.84
N VAL A 79 -8.12 -5.34 -5.86
CA VAL A 79 -9.26 -6.22 -6.13
C VAL A 79 -9.79 -6.72 -4.79
N ALA A 80 -11.04 -6.42 -4.45
CA ALA A 80 -11.65 -6.86 -3.21
C ALA A 80 -11.89 -8.39 -3.23
N TRP A 81 -11.12 -9.13 -2.45
CA TRP A 81 -11.28 -10.58 -2.33
C TRP A 81 -12.72 -10.98 -1.96
N PRO A 82 -13.40 -10.31 -1.00
CA PRO A 82 -14.78 -10.66 -0.65
C PRO A 82 -15.82 -10.35 -1.77
N ARG A 83 -15.45 -9.61 -2.83
CA ARG A 83 -16.29 -9.51 -4.04
C ARG A 83 -16.10 -10.69 -4.97
N VAL A 84 -14.88 -11.21 -5.09
CA VAL A 84 -14.52 -12.24 -6.05
C VAL A 84 -14.83 -13.63 -5.53
N ILE A 85 -14.43 -13.93 -4.29
CA ILE A 85 -14.76 -15.17 -3.58
C ILE A 85 -15.30 -14.78 -2.20
N PRO A 86 -16.61 -14.55 -2.08
CA PRO A 86 -17.21 -13.92 -0.88
C PRO A 86 -16.93 -14.65 0.43
N THR A 87 -16.84 -15.98 0.39
CA THR A 87 -16.51 -16.82 1.56
C THR A 87 -15.00 -17.06 1.71
N GLY A 88 -14.17 -16.38 0.91
CA GLY A 88 -12.71 -16.55 0.89
C GLY A 88 -12.24 -17.83 0.20
N ARG A 89 -13.12 -18.82 0.01
CA ARG A 89 -12.85 -20.12 -0.61
C ARG A 89 -14.03 -20.56 -1.46
N GLY A 90 -13.79 -21.44 -2.42
CA GLY A 90 -14.85 -22.15 -3.16
C GLY A 90 -15.47 -21.34 -4.27
N ALA A 91 -16.77 -21.03 -4.18
CA ALA A 91 -17.50 -20.45 -5.31
C ALA A 91 -17.04 -19.04 -5.68
N VAL A 92 -16.74 -18.85 -6.95
CA VAL A 92 -16.45 -17.54 -7.54
C VAL A 92 -17.73 -16.76 -7.77
N ASN A 93 -17.74 -15.48 -7.43
CA ASN A 93 -18.83 -14.56 -7.72
C ASN A 93 -18.60 -13.84 -9.08
N PRO A 94 -19.32 -14.21 -10.14
CA PRO A 94 -19.11 -13.60 -11.46
C PRO A 94 -19.33 -12.09 -11.47
N ALA A 95 -20.33 -11.59 -10.74
CA ALA A 95 -20.66 -10.16 -10.72
C ALA A 95 -19.51 -9.32 -10.13
N GLY A 96 -18.81 -9.84 -9.11
CA GLY A 96 -17.62 -9.20 -8.56
C GLY A 96 -16.48 -9.12 -9.56
N LEU A 97 -16.21 -10.20 -10.32
CA LEU A 97 -15.20 -10.20 -11.37
C LEU A 97 -15.57 -9.28 -12.53
N ASP A 98 -16.83 -9.26 -12.94
CA ASP A 98 -17.32 -8.42 -14.05
C ASP A 98 -17.17 -6.92 -13.76
N PHE A 99 -17.16 -6.51 -12.49
CA PHE A 99 -16.85 -5.13 -12.13
C PHE A 99 -15.40 -4.77 -12.51
N TYR A 100 -14.43 -5.59 -12.09
CA TYR A 100 -13.01 -5.36 -12.40
C TYR A 100 -12.71 -5.53 -13.88
N ASP A 101 -13.41 -6.42 -14.57
CA ASP A 101 -13.33 -6.60 -16.02
C ASP A 101 -13.66 -5.30 -16.76
N ARG A 102 -14.82 -4.69 -16.43
CA ARG A 102 -15.23 -3.41 -17.01
C ARG A 102 -14.26 -2.27 -16.67
N LEU A 103 -13.74 -2.24 -15.43
CA LEU A 103 -12.77 -1.22 -15.02
C LEU A 103 -11.48 -1.34 -15.83
N VAL A 104 -10.93 -2.56 -15.96
CA VAL A 104 -9.70 -2.83 -16.71
C VAL A 104 -9.86 -2.47 -18.18
N ASP A 105 -10.97 -2.86 -18.82
CA ASP A 105 -11.26 -2.53 -20.22
C ASP A 105 -11.27 -1.02 -20.43
N ALA A 106 -12.00 -0.29 -19.57
CA ALA A 106 -12.10 1.16 -19.68
C ALA A 106 -10.78 1.90 -19.43
N LEU A 107 -9.95 1.40 -18.49
CA LEU A 107 -8.59 1.92 -18.26
C LEU A 107 -7.75 1.78 -19.53
N LEU A 108 -7.74 0.60 -20.14
CA LEU A 108 -6.97 0.33 -21.36
C LEU A 108 -7.48 1.14 -22.55
N GLU A 109 -8.79 1.27 -22.72
CA GLU A 109 -9.41 2.15 -23.74
C GLU A 109 -9.01 3.62 -23.54
N ALA A 110 -8.82 4.02 -22.27
CA ALA A 110 -8.33 5.37 -21.93
C ALA A 110 -6.81 5.54 -22.09
N GLY A 111 -6.07 4.47 -22.43
CA GLY A 111 -4.61 4.46 -22.48
C GLY A 111 -3.94 4.46 -21.11
N ILE A 112 -4.66 4.11 -20.04
CA ILE A 112 -4.15 4.05 -18.67
C ILE A 112 -3.81 2.59 -18.32
N ARG A 113 -2.58 2.35 -17.93
CA ARG A 113 -2.05 1.02 -17.58
C ARG A 113 -2.58 0.57 -16.22
N PRO A 114 -3.28 -0.58 -16.12
CA PRO A 114 -3.77 -1.10 -14.85
C PRO A 114 -2.64 -1.76 -14.06
N PHE A 115 -2.50 -1.40 -12.78
CA PHE A 115 -1.69 -2.08 -11.76
C PHE A 115 -2.65 -2.70 -10.74
N ALA A 116 -2.81 -4.01 -10.77
CA ALA A 116 -3.76 -4.70 -9.90
C ALA A 116 -3.09 -5.20 -8.62
N THR A 117 -3.58 -4.77 -7.47
CA THR A 117 -3.17 -5.26 -6.15
C THR A 117 -4.18 -6.32 -5.69
N LEU A 118 -3.72 -7.53 -5.40
CA LEU A 118 -4.62 -8.64 -5.05
C LEU A 118 -5.08 -8.63 -3.60
N PHE A 119 -4.27 -8.09 -2.68
CA PHE A 119 -4.67 -7.97 -1.29
C PHE A 119 -4.26 -6.62 -0.71
N HIS A 120 -5.26 -5.86 -0.28
CA HIS A 120 -5.09 -4.58 0.41
C HIS A 120 -5.98 -4.55 1.65
N TRP A 121 -5.75 -5.56 2.52
CA TRP A 121 -6.20 -5.72 3.91
C TRP A 121 -7.64 -6.22 4.09
N ASP A 122 -8.43 -6.29 3.05
CA ASP A 122 -9.83 -6.69 3.07
C ASP A 122 -10.02 -8.22 3.01
N LEU A 123 -9.45 -8.92 4.00
CA LEU A 123 -9.59 -10.37 4.14
C LEU A 123 -11.07 -10.75 4.36
N PRO A 124 -11.64 -11.72 3.62
CA PRO A 124 -13.00 -12.19 3.87
C PRO A 124 -13.19 -12.67 5.31
N SER A 125 -14.19 -12.16 6.00
CA SER A 125 -14.50 -12.54 7.41
C SER A 125 -14.80 -14.02 7.58
N ALA A 126 -15.25 -14.68 6.53
CA ALA A 126 -15.53 -16.12 6.53
C ALA A 126 -14.28 -17.01 6.60
N LEU A 127 -13.07 -16.45 6.44
CA LEU A 127 -11.80 -17.14 6.66
C LEU A 127 -11.50 -17.15 8.17
N GLU A 128 -12.07 -18.10 8.89
CA GLU A 128 -11.90 -18.26 10.32
C GLU A 128 -10.42 -18.33 10.71
N GLY A 129 -10.05 -17.65 11.80
CA GLY A 129 -8.68 -17.54 12.29
C GLY A 129 -7.80 -16.54 11.50
N GLY A 130 -8.18 -16.15 10.30
CA GLY A 130 -7.49 -15.12 9.51
C GLY A 130 -6.07 -15.50 9.11
N TRP A 131 -5.16 -14.51 9.06
CA TRP A 131 -3.78 -14.70 8.62
C TRP A 131 -2.90 -15.58 9.54
N PRO A 132 -3.13 -15.70 10.87
CA PRO A 132 -2.42 -16.68 11.69
C PRO A 132 -2.58 -18.13 11.22
N GLU A 133 -3.65 -18.43 10.48
CA GLU A 133 -3.90 -19.76 9.94
C GLU A 133 -3.21 -19.93 8.57
N ARG A 134 -2.36 -20.94 8.48
CA ARG A 134 -1.60 -21.23 7.26
C ARG A 134 -2.48 -21.43 6.02
N ASP A 135 -3.64 -22.05 6.22
CA ASP A 135 -4.60 -22.31 5.16
C ASP A 135 -5.11 -21.05 4.47
N THR A 136 -5.04 -19.88 5.13
CA THR A 136 -5.38 -18.59 4.53
C THR A 136 -4.46 -18.23 3.36
N ALA A 137 -3.17 -18.59 3.45
CA ALA A 137 -2.23 -18.36 2.36
C ALA A 137 -2.55 -19.21 1.12
N TYR A 138 -3.04 -20.44 1.30
CA TYR A 138 -3.48 -21.27 0.17
C TYR A 138 -4.81 -20.78 -0.41
N ALA A 139 -5.76 -20.35 0.43
CA ALA A 139 -6.99 -19.73 -0.06
C ALA A 139 -6.72 -18.44 -0.88
N TYR A 140 -5.72 -17.67 -0.45
CA TYR A 140 -5.25 -16.52 -1.21
C TYR A 140 -4.70 -16.92 -2.59
N ALA A 141 -3.92 -18.00 -2.68
CA ALA A 141 -3.40 -18.49 -3.94
C ALA A 141 -4.50 -18.91 -4.92
N ASP A 142 -5.55 -19.57 -4.41
CA ASP A 142 -6.73 -19.92 -5.22
C ASP A 142 -7.45 -18.66 -5.73
N TYR A 143 -7.63 -17.67 -4.87
CA TYR A 143 -8.18 -16.37 -5.27
C TYR A 143 -7.31 -15.66 -6.32
N ALA A 144 -5.99 -15.61 -6.10
CA ALA A 144 -5.03 -15.03 -7.05
C ALA A 144 -5.11 -15.72 -8.42
N ALA A 145 -5.23 -17.05 -8.45
CA ALA A 145 -5.38 -17.82 -9.69
C ALA A 145 -6.67 -17.44 -10.44
N VAL A 146 -7.78 -17.28 -9.73
CA VAL A 146 -9.07 -16.86 -10.31
C VAL A 146 -8.99 -15.49 -10.95
N VAL A 147 -8.42 -14.50 -10.23
CA VAL A 147 -8.28 -13.13 -10.75
C VAL A 147 -7.31 -13.10 -11.93
N ALA A 148 -6.17 -13.79 -11.82
CA ALA A 148 -5.17 -13.86 -12.90
C ALA A 148 -5.71 -14.54 -14.16
N ALA A 149 -6.51 -15.59 -14.03
CA ALA A 149 -7.16 -16.25 -15.16
C ALA A 149 -8.17 -15.32 -15.87
N ARG A 150 -8.85 -14.42 -15.12
CA ARG A 150 -9.86 -13.51 -15.70
C ARG A 150 -9.26 -12.25 -16.32
N LEU A 151 -8.28 -11.64 -15.66
CA LEU A 151 -7.76 -10.34 -16.03
C LEU A 151 -6.35 -10.40 -16.66
N GLY A 152 -5.65 -11.54 -16.55
CA GLY A 152 -4.25 -11.65 -16.93
C GLY A 152 -3.98 -11.73 -18.43
N ASP A 153 -5.01 -11.66 -19.27
CA ASP A 153 -4.88 -11.42 -20.71
C ASP A 153 -4.62 -9.94 -21.02
N ARG A 154 -4.98 -9.02 -20.11
CA ARG A 154 -4.94 -7.56 -20.27
C ARG A 154 -4.10 -6.87 -19.20
N VAL A 155 -4.16 -7.31 -17.95
CA VAL A 155 -3.33 -6.78 -16.85
C VAL A 155 -1.94 -7.43 -16.89
N LYS A 156 -0.90 -6.60 -16.95
CA LYS A 156 0.50 -7.03 -16.93
C LYS A 156 1.14 -6.85 -15.55
N ASP A 157 0.75 -5.81 -14.82
CA ASP A 157 1.39 -5.40 -13.58
C ASP A 157 0.54 -5.78 -12.37
N TRP A 158 1.15 -6.56 -11.49
CA TRP A 158 0.49 -7.16 -10.35
C TRP A 158 1.24 -6.89 -9.06
N ASN A 159 0.52 -6.48 -8.03
CA ASN A 159 1.01 -6.49 -6.67
C ASN A 159 0.32 -7.64 -5.93
N THR A 160 1.08 -8.51 -5.33
CA THR A 160 0.51 -9.63 -4.58
C THR A 160 -0.14 -9.17 -3.29
N VAL A 161 0.66 -8.64 -2.37
CA VAL A 161 0.23 -8.16 -1.07
C VAL A 161 0.67 -6.71 -0.92
N ASN A 162 -0.23 -5.85 -0.44
CA ASN A 162 0.12 -4.50 -0.01
C ASN A 162 0.46 -4.48 1.47
N GLU A 163 1.65 -3.99 1.79
CA GLU A 163 2.08 -3.69 3.16
C GLU A 163 1.75 -4.80 4.17
N PRO A 164 2.39 -5.96 4.07
CA PRO A 164 2.12 -7.06 5.00
C PRO A 164 2.35 -6.65 6.48
N LEU A 165 3.22 -5.66 6.73
CA LEU A 165 3.44 -5.06 8.04
C LEU A 165 2.12 -4.56 8.65
N CYS A 166 1.33 -3.78 7.90
CA CYS A 166 0.09 -3.20 8.41
C CYS A 166 -0.92 -4.28 8.78
N SER A 167 -1.07 -5.31 7.96
CA SER A 167 -1.94 -6.43 8.30
C SER A 167 -1.47 -7.19 9.54
N ALA A 168 -0.15 -7.50 9.65
CA ALA A 168 0.39 -8.30 10.73
C ALA A 168 0.59 -7.48 12.02
N TRP A 169 1.34 -6.37 11.95
CA TRP A 169 1.66 -5.61 13.16
C TRP A 169 0.49 -4.78 13.64
N LEU A 170 -0.14 -3.98 12.76
CA LEU A 170 -1.24 -3.13 13.20
C LEU A 170 -2.52 -3.94 13.50
N GLY A 171 -2.72 -5.07 12.79
CA GLY A 171 -3.90 -5.92 12.96
C GLY A 171 -3.79 -6.93 14.08
N TYR A 172 -2.63 -7.58 14.28
CA TYR A 172 -2.48 -8.70 15.20
C TYR A 172 -1.53 -8.42 16.37
N LEU A 173 -0.64 -7.41 16.30
CA LEU A 173 0.23 -7.03 17.40
C LEU A 173 -0.32 -5.84 18.19
N GLU A 174 -0.65 -4.75 17.52
CA GLU A 174 -1.15 -3.51 18.13
C GLU A 174 -2.68 -3.55 18.32
N GLY A 175 -3.38 -4.26 17.46
CA GLY A 175 -4.85 -4.31 17.44
C GLY A 175 -5.52 -2.99 17.09
N ARG A 176 -4.80 -2.11 16.43
CA ARG A 176 -5.28 -0.80 15.96
C ARG A 176 -6.03 -0.91 14.64
N PHE A 177 -5.68 -1.91 13.83
CA PHE A 177 -6.35 -2.26 12.57
C PHE A 177 -7.12 -3.58 12.70
N ALA A 178 -7.96 -3.87 11.73
CA ALA A 178 -8.66 -5.15 11.65
C ALA A 178 -7.63 -6.32 11.61
N PRO A 179 -7.87 -7.40 12.31
CA PRO A 179 -9.07 -7.74 13.10
C PRO A 179 -9.06 -7.26 14.55
N GLY A 180 -8.11 -6.43 15.00
CA GLY A 180 -8.09 -5.86 16.34
C GLY A 180 -7.48 -6.76 17.41
N ILE A 181 -6.61 -7.70 17.04
CA ILE A 181 -5.95 -8.65 17.95
C ILE A 181 -4.68 -8.02 18.53
N LYS A 182 -4.34 -8.38 19.76
CA LYS A 182 -3.11 -7.97 20.44
C LYS A 182 -2.36 -9.18 20.95
N ASP A 183 -1.67 -9.87 20.05
CA ASP A 183 -0.95 -11.10 20.36
C ASP A 183 0.28 -11.23 19.45
N LEU A 184 1.47 -11.16 20.04
CA LEU A 184 2.74 -11.22 19.31
C LEU A 184 2.89 -12.53 18.51
N LYS A 185 2.48 -13.66 19.09
CA LYS A 185 2.60 -14.96 18.40
C LYS A 185 1.71 -15.00 17.16
N GLN A 186 0.46 -14.54 17.27
CA GLN A 186 -0.44 -14.46 16.13
C GLN A 186 0.09 -13.47 15.07
N ALA A 187 0.66 -12.34 15.49
CA ALA A 187 1.28 -11.39 14.58
C ALA A 187 2.46 -12.00 13.81
N ILE A 188 3.35 -12.76 14.47
CA ILE A 188 4.46 -13.47 13.83
C ILE A 188 3.94 -14.53 12.86
N HIS A 189 2.90 -15.30 13.23
CA HIS A 189 2.30 -16.27 12.32
C HIS A 189 1.66 -15.58 11.12
N ALA A 190 0.90 -14.49 11.35
CA ALA A 190 0.29 -13.71 10.28
C ALA A 190 1.34 -13.13 9.32
N SER A 191 2.46 -12.62 9.85
CA SER A 191 3.55 -12.07 9.03
C SER A 191 4.15 -13.12 8.10
N HIS A 192 4.38 -14.33 8.62
CA HIS A 192 4.90 -15.44 7.82
C HIS A 192 3.90 -15.87 6.72
N HIS A 193 2.64 -16.03 7.08
CA HIS A 193 1.64 -16.50 6.12
C HIS A 193 1.26 -15.45 5.08
N LEU A 194 1.40 -14.15 5.37
CA LEU A 194 1.30 -13.06 4.38
C LEU A 194 2.44 -13.13 3.37
N LEU A 195 3.67 -13.38 3.83
CA LEU A 195 4.81 -13.56 2.93
C LEU A 195 4.69 -14.87 2.13
N LEU A 196 4.21 -15.95 2.76
CA LEU A 196 3.89 -17.21 2.05
C LEU A 196 2.81 -16.98 0.98
N ALA A 197 1.76 -16.23 1.30
CA ALA A 197 0.72 -15.84 0.35
C ALA A 197 1.30 -15.03 -0.82
N HIS A 198 2.26 -14.11 -0.56
CA HIS A 198 2.98 -13.42 -1.62
C HIS A 198 3.60 -14.42 -2.61
N GLY A 199 4.44 -15.32 -2.13
CA GLY A 199 5.14 -16.28 -2.99
C GLY A 199 4.20 -17.23 -3.73
N LEU A 200 3.17 -17.75 -3.03
CA LEU A 200 2.11 -18.55 -3.66
C LEU A 200 1.34 -17.73 -4.70
N GLY A 201 1.08 -16.45 -4.45
CA GLY A 201 0.46 -15.52 -5.39
C GLY A 201 1.31 -15.31 -6.65
N VAL A 202 2.64 -15.17 -6.51
CA VAL A 202 3.56 -15.12 -7.67
C VAL A 202 3.41 -16.34 -8.53
N ARG A 203 3.42 -17.54 -7.92
CA ARG A 203 3.24 -18.81 -8.63
C ARG A 203 1.86 -18.90 -9.31
N ALA A 204 0.80 -18.50 -8.60
CA ALA A 204 -0.58 -18.53 -9.10
C ALA A 204 -0.77 -17.59 -10.30
N ILE A 205 -0.31 -16.34 -10.20
CA ILE A 205 -0.39 -15.36 -11.30
C ILE A 205 0.39 -15.86 -12.51
N THR A 206 1.63 -16.32 -12.31
CA THR A 206 2.50 -16.82 -13.39
C THR A 206 1.88 -18.00 -14.13
N ALA A 207 1.19 -18.90 -13.41
CA ALA A 207 0.57 -20.09 -13.99
C ALA A 207 -0.75 -19.82 -14.73
N ASN A 208 -1.47 -18.74 -14.37
CA ASN A 208 -2.84 -18.50 -14.84
C ASN A 208 -3.00 -17.27 -15.73
N ALA A 209 -2.08 -16.31 -15.70
CA ALA A 209 -2.13 -15.17 -16.61
C ALA A 209 -1.82 -15.61 -18.05
N ALA A 210 -2.60 -15.12 -19.02
CA ALA A 210 -2.46 -15.49 -20.44
C ALA A 210 -1.24 -14.82 -21.11
N GLN A 211 -0.54 -13.92 -20.43
CA GLN A 211 0.65 -13.23 -20.90
C GLN A 211 1.69 -13.13 -19.77
N PRO A 212 2.97 -12.86 -20.07
CA PRO A 212 3.99 -12.65 -19.05
C PRO A 212 3.58 -11.53 -18.08
N ALA A 213 3.53 -11.85 -16.80
CA ALA A 213 3.16 -10.93 -15.73
C ALA A 213 4.41 -10.27 -15.13
N ASN A 214 4.32 -8.98 -14.85
CA ASN A 214 5.29 -8.21 -14.08
C ASN A 214 4.76 -8.10 -12.64
N ILE A 215 5.32 -8.87 -11.73
CA ILE A 215 4.76 -9.07 -10.38
C ILE A 215 5.68 -8.44 -9.36
N GLY A 216 5.12 -7.74 -8.35
CA GLY A 216 5.85 -7.16 -7.23
C GLY A 216 5.21 -7.46 -5.88
N LEU A 217 6.03 -7.41 -4.82
CA LEU A 217 5.60 -7.25 -3.45
C LEU A 217 5.64 -5.75 -3.14
N VAL A 218 4.61 -5.23 -2.48
CA VAL A 218 4.59 -3.85 -2.01
C VAL A 218 4.84 -3.81 -0.52
N VAL A 219 5.92 -3.14 -0.13
CA VAL A 219 6.29 -2.95 1.27
C VAL A 219 6.29 -1.47 1.64
N ASN A 220 5.78 -1.16 2.83
CA ASN A 220 5.94 0.16 3.40
C ASN A 220 7.25 0.17 4.20
N LEU A 221 8.18 1.00 3.77
CA LEU A 221 9.48 1.14 4.41
C LEU A 221 9.60 2.53 5.04
N SER A 222 10.41 2.61 6.09
CA SER A 222 10.78 3.88 6.71
C SER A 222 12.29 4.00 6.78
N GLY A 223 12.82 5.21 6.57
CA GLY A 223 14.18 5.54 7.00
C GLY A 223 14.23 5.48 8.52
N ILE A 224 15.14 4.72 9.08
CA ILE A 224 15.28 4.58 10.53
C ILE A 224 16.61 5.18 10.96
N GLU A 225 16.58 6.16 11.87
CA GLU A 225 17.75 6.84 12.37
C GLU A 225 17.75 6.86 13.91
N PRO A 226 18.92 6.73 14.56
CA PRO A 226 19.01 6.83 16.02
C PRO A 226 18.79 8.27 16.47
N ALA A 227 18.15 8.45 17.64
CA ALA A 227 17.93 9.78 18.24
C ALA A 227 19.25 10.42 18.73
N SER A 228 20.28 9.60 19.01
CA SER A 228 21.61 10.07 19.36
C SER A 228 22.69 9.03 18.95
N ASP A 229 23.97 9.44 19.06
CA ASP A 229 25.13 8.55 18.82
C ASP A 229 25.40 7.57 19.99
N SER A 230 24.48 7.46 20.96
CA SER A 230 24.62 6.47 22.02
C SER A 230 24.52 5.04 21.47
N ALA A 231 25.27 4.10 22.01
CA ALA A 231 25.21 2.71 21.59
C ALA A 231 23.77 2.15 21.73
N ALA A 232 23.03 2.56 22.77
CA ALA A 232 21.67 2.14 23.02
C ALA A 232 20.71 2.58 21.89
N ASP A 233 20.77 3.85 21.47
CA ASP A 233 19.92 4.37 20.39
C ASP A 233 20.30 3.79 19.02
N VAL A 234 21.59 3.57 18.76
CA VAL A 234 22.06 2.91 17.53
C VAL A 234 21.54 1.47 17.46
N GLU A 235 21.59 0.72 18.56
CA GLU A 235 21.02 -0.63 18.64
C GLU A 235 19.49 -0.62 18.54
N ALA A 236 18.80 0.39 19.12
CA ALA A 236 17.37 0.59 18.99
C ALA A 236 16.97 0.86 17.53
N ALA A 237 17.73 1.70 16.82
CA ALA A 237 17.52 1.94 15.39
C ALA A 237 17.68 0.66 14.57
N ALA A 238 18.68 -0.17 14.86
CA ALA A 238 18.87 -1.46 14.20
C ALA A 238 17.71 -2.43 14.46
N ARG A 239 17.15 -2.47 15.68
CA ARG A 239 15.97 -3.28 16.01
C ARG A 239 14.70 -2.75 15.31
N MET A 240 14.51 -1.43 15.29
CA MET A 240 13.37 -0.83 14.59
C MET A 240 13.47 -1.07 13.07
N ASP A 241 14.66 -0.96 12.49
CA ASP A 241 14.88 -1.33 11.08
C ASP A 241 14.57 -2.82 10.84
N GLY A 242 14.96 -3.68 11.77
CA GLY A 242 14.58 -5.09 11.75
C GLY A 242 13.08 -5.30 11.74
N HIS A 243 12.35 -4.56 12.58
CA HIS A 243 10.90 -4.65 12.73
C HIS A 243 10.13 -4.12 11.52
N VAL A 244 10.52 -2.93 11.02
CA VAL A 244 9.79 -2.21 9.96
C VAL A 244 10.23 -2.66 8.57
N ASN A 245 11.54 -2.86 8.35
CA ASN A 245 12.10 -3.07 7.03
C ASN A 245 12.58 -4.51 6.80
N ARG A 246 13.60 -4.99 7.56
CA ARG A 246 14.28 -6.27 7.29
C ARG A 246 13.40 -7.49 7.47
N TRP A 247 12.44 -7.48 8.40
CA TRP A 247 11.50 -8.58 8.61
C TRP A 247 10.70 -8.95 7.34
N TRP A 248 10.50 -7.98 6.47
CA TRP A 248 9.74 -8.13 5.23
C TRP A 248 10.65 -8.32 4.02
N LEU A 249 11.74 -7.56 3.96
CA LEU A 249 12.66 -7.59 2.84
C LEU A 249 13.56 -8.81 2.82
N ASP A 250 14.13 -9.22 3.96
CA ASP A 250 15.10 -10.30 3.99
C ASP A 250 14.52 -11.65 3.53
N PRO A 251 13.38 -12.14 4.08
CA PRO A 251 12.81 -13.40 3.62
C PRO A 251 12.31 -13.33 2.18
N SER A 252 11.70 -12.23 1.73
CA SER A 252 11.24 -12.08 0.35
C SER A 252 12.37 -11.97 -0.69
N ASN A 253 13.59 -11.70 -0.23
CA ASN A 253 14.79 -11.67 -1.07
C ASN A 253 15.76 -12.85 -0.78
N GLY A 254 15.28 -13.93 -0.15
CA GLY A 254 16.00 -15.18 0.02
C GLY A 254 17.07 -15.17 1.12
N ARG A 255 17.02 -14.21 2.04
CA ARG A 255 17.97 -14.09 3.17
C ARG A 255 17.48 -14.79 4.45
N GLY A 256 16.21 -15.24 4.47
CA GLY A 256 15.55 -15.74 5.67
C GLY A 256 15.17 -14.63 6.65
N TYR A 257 14.58 -14.99 7.78
CA TYR A 257 14.21 -14.01 8.80
C TYR A 257 15.43 -13.50 9.57
N PRO A 258 15.48 -12.19 9.94
CA PRO A 258 16.57 -11.63 10.72
C PRO A 258 16.71 -12.31 12.08
N ALA A 259 17.85 -12.94 12.37
CA ALA A 259 18.05 -13.72 13.59
C ALA A 259 17.99 -12.85 14.86
N ASP A 260 18.49 -11.61 14.78
CA ASP A 260 18.41 -10.63 15.85
C ASP A 260 16.95 -10.30 16.23
N MET A 261 16.06 -10.25 15.23
CA MET A 261 14.66 -9.99 15.49
C MET A 261 13.91 -11.20 16.05
N ILE A 262 14.28 -12.42 15.63
CA ILE A 262 13.75 -13.64 16.26
C ILE A 262 14.11 -13.64 17.75
N GLU A 263 15.35 -13.27 18.11
CA GLU A 263 15.77 -13.15 19.50
C GLU A 263 14.98 -12.08 20.27
N VAL A 264 14.78 -10.91 19.65
CA VAL A 264 14.00 -9.80 20.23
C VAL A 264 12.55 -10.21 20.52
N TYR A 265 11.93 -10.92 19.58
CA TYR A 265 10.53 -11.38 19.73
C TYR A 265 10.40 -12.60 20.65
N GLY A 266 11.43 -13.46 20.71
CA GLY A 266 11.35 -14.73 21.43
C GLY A 266 10.29 -15.69 20.86
N VAL A 267 9.90 -15.50 19.60
CA VAL A 267 8.92 -16.31 18.87
C VAL A 267 9.47 -16.61 17.48
N GLU A 268 9.54 -17.88 17.14
CA GLU A 268 9.96 -18.33 15.81
C GLU A 268 8.81 -18.19 14.80
N PRO A 269 9.08 -17.71 13.58
CA PRO A 269 8.11 -17.82 12.48
C PRO A 269 7.77 -19.30 12.21
N PRO A 270 6.51 -19.64 11.85
CA PRO A 270 6.07 -21.02 11.64
C PRO A 270 6.52 -21.56 10.27
N VAL A 271 7.81 -21.46 9.97
CA VAL A 271 8.41 -21.93 8.72
C VAL A 271 8.27 -23.44 8.60
N ALA A 272 7.77 -23.93 7.48
CA ALA A 272 7.61 -25.34 7.20
C ALA A 272 7.99 -25.68 5.75
N GLY A 273 8.67 -26.82 5.57
CA GLY A 273 9.03 -27.30 4.23
C GLY A 273 9.88 -26.29 3.44
N ASP A 274 9.39 -25.93 2.26
CA ASP A 274 10.03 -25.00 1.30
C ASP A 274 9.51 -23.57 1.39
N ASP A 275 8.89 -23.17 2.49
CA ASP A 275 8.28 -21.85 2.63
C ASP A 275 9.20 -20.69 2.25
N LEU A 276 10.45 -20.70 2.70
CA LEU A 276 11.39 -19.62 2.40
C LEU A 276 11.75 -19.55 0.91
N GLU A 277 11.76 -20.70 0.20
CA GLU A 277 11.91 -20.72 -1.25
C GLU A 277 10.65 -20.17 -1.95
N VAL A 278 9.46 -20.49 -1.42
CA VAL A 278 8.20 -19.94 -1.94
C VAL A 278 8.15 -18.43 -1.74
N ILE A 279 8.45 -17.95 -0.53
CA ILE A 279 8.44 -16.54 -0.14
C ILE A 279 9.37 -15.72 -1.03
N SER A 280 10.55 -16.26 -1.35
CA SER A 280 11.55 -15.59 -2.19
C SER A 280 11.36 -15.84 -3.70
N ALA A 281 10.14 -16.17 -4.13
CA ALA A 281 9.84 -16.32 -5.55
C ALA A 281 10.25 -15.04 -6.33
N PRO A 282 10.92 -15.19 -7.49
CA PRO A 282 11.42 -14.05 -8.24
C PRO A 282 10.33 -13.05 -8.61
N VAL A 283 10.56 -11.77 -8.33
CA VAL A 283 9.67 -10.66 -8.67
C VAL A 283 10.23 -9.82 -9.80
N GLY A 284 9.35 -9.17 -10.57
CA GLY A 284 9.73 -8.25 -11.64
C GLY A 284 10.14 -6.87 -11.14
N TYR A 285 9.65 -6.47 -9.98
CA TYR A 285 9.97 -5.18 -9.34
C TYR A 285 9.72 -5.21 -7.85
N HIS A 286 10.31 -4.24 -7.14
CA HIS A 286 9.99 -3.93 -5.75
C HIS A 286 9.03 -2.75 -5.70
N GLY A 287 7.90 -2.90 -5.03
CA GLY A 287 6.96 -1.82 -4.75
C GLY A 287 7.31 -1.17 -3.41
N LEU A 288 7.51 0.13 -3.42
CA LEU A 288 7.85 0.91 -2.23
C LEU A 288 6.72 1.89 -1.91
N ASN A 289 6.10 1.71 -0.74
CA ASN A 289 5.26 2.74 -0.13
C ASN A 289 6.10 3.51 0.88
N TYR A 290 6.10 4.85 0.78
CA TYR A 290 6.87 5.72 1.65
C TYR A 290 6.05 6.93 2.09
N TYR A 291 6.06 7.20 3.39
CA TYR A 291 5.34 8.33 3.98
C TYR A 291 6.21 9.20 4.88
N PHE A 292 7.12 8.59 5.69
CA PHE A 292 7.94 9.29 6.66
C PHE A 292 9.17 8.47 7.08
N ARG A 293 10.13 9.12 7.72
CA ARG A 293 11.20 8.45 8.46
C ARG A 293 10.86 8.36 9.95
N GLN A 294 11.61 7.56 10.68
CA GLN A 294 11.49 7.42 12.12
C GLN A 294 12.83 7.73 12.79
N ILE A 295 12.84 8.70 13.69
CA ILE A 295 13.93 8.90 14.63
C ILE A 295 13.57 8.12 15.88
N VAL A 296 14.48 7.23 16.35
CA VAL A 296 14.18 6.29 17.41
C VAL A 296 15.19 6.34 18.54
N GLU A 297 14.71 6.18 19.76
CA GLU A 297 15.53 6.00 20.95
C GLU A 297 15.28 4.63 21.59
N ASP A 298 16.21 4.20 22.44
CA ASP A 298 16.10 2.95 23.18
C ASP A 298 14.95 2.99 24.19
N ASP A 299 14.17 1.92 24.22
CA ASP A 299 13.05 1.73 25.16
C ASP A 299 13.10 0.29 25.73
N PRO A 300 14.06 0.03 26.64
CA PRO A 300 14.35 -1.32 27.10
C PRO A 300 13.19 -1.96 27.87
N ASP A 301 12.30 -1.17 28.46
CA ASP A 301 11.13 -1.61 29.20
C ASP A 301 9.86 -1.65 28.32
N GLY A 302 9.95 -1.17 27.08
CA GLY A 302 8.87 -1.14 26.10
C GLY A 302 8.61 -2.50 25.45
N PRO A 303 7.50 -2.62 24.70
CA PRO A 303 7.22 -3.81 23.90
C PRO A 303 8.27 -3.97 22.78
N ALA A 304 8.37 -5.19 22.22
CA ALA A 304 9.19 -5.39 21.03
C ALA A 304 8.74 -4.42 19.90
N PRO A 305 9.71 -3.77 19.22
CA PRO A 305 11.16 -4.04 19.18
C PRO A 305 12.03 -3.36 20.25
N ARG A 306 11.45 -2.88 21.35
CA ARG A 306 12.15 -2.16 22.45
C ARG A 306 12.85 -0.90 21.95
N ALA A 307 12.18 -0.19 21.10
CA ALA A 307 12.58 1.07 20.52
C ALA A 307 11.34 1.92 20.32
N ARG A 308 11.42 3.22 20.58
CA ARG A 308 10.29 4.10 20.38
C ARG A 308 10.64 5.27 19.49
N GLN A 309 9.69 5.63 18.63
CA GLN A 309 9.83 6.82 17.80
C GLN A 309 9.74 8.08 18.64
N VAL A 310 10.61 9.04 18.34
CA VAL A 310 10.60 10.38 18.93
C VAL A 310 10.35 11.43 17.86
N PRO A 311 9.61 12.52 18.18
CA PRO A 311 9.36 13.58 17.22
C PRO A 311 10.64 14.39 16.94
N VAL A 312 10.78 14.87 15.72
CA VAL A 312 11.83 15.81 15.33
C VAL A 312 11.36 17.23 15.61
N GLU A 313 12.02 17.92 16.54
CA GLU A 313 11.64 19.28 16.92
C GLU A 313 11.76 20.23 15.71
N GLY A 314 10.69 20.98 15.42
CA GLY A 314 10.66 21.97 14.33
C GLY A 314 10.49 21.37 12.92
N ALA A 315 10.40 20.04 12.78
CA ALA A 315 10.14 19.44 11.48
C ALA A 315 8.72 19.76 10.97
N ALA A 316 8.60 19.93 9.67
CA ALA A 316 7.29 20.01 9.02
C ALA A 316 6.60 18.65 9.10
N THR A 317 5.31 18.65 9.46
CA THR A 317 4.53 17.42 9.61
C THR A 317 3.22 17.46 8.83
N THR A 318 2.74 16.29 8.45
CA THR A 318 1.41 16.11 7.85
C THR A 318 0.31 16.16 8.93
N ALA A 319 -0.97 16.14 8.52
CA ALA A 319 -2.09 16.03 9.45
C ALA A 319 -2.13 14.66 10.19
N MET A 320 -1.31 13.69 9.77
CA MET A 320 -1.09 12.44 10.50
C MET A 320 -0.03 12.58 11.60
N GLY A 321 0.65 13.72 11.70
CA GLY A 321 1.81 13.92 12.58
C GLY A 321 3.10 13.30 12.05
N TRP A 322 3.13 12.86 10.80
CA TRP A 322 4.31 12.30 10.16
C TRP A 322 5.23 13.38 9.64
N GLU A 323 6.53 13.24 9.90
CA GLU A 323 7.54 14.15 9.38
C GLU A 323 7.57 14.11 7.83
N ILE A 324 7.66 15.28 7.21
CA ILE A 324 7.89 15.42 5.77
C ILE A 324 9.39 15.34 5.53
N HIS A 325 9.85 14.28 4.83
CA HIS A 325 11.27 14.03 4.63
C HIS A 325 11.53 13.28 3.31
N GLY A 326 11.62 14.02 2.21
CA GLY A 326 11.80 13.43 0.88
C GLY A 326 13.11 12.65 0.69
N GLN A 327 14.20 13.04 1.39
CA GLN A 327 15.49 12.33 1.29
C GLN A 327 15.38 10.86 1.72
N GLY A 328 14.59 10.56 2.76
CA GLY A 328 14.37 9.17 3.18
C GLY A 328 13.77 8.27 2.09
N LEU A 329 12.95 8.83 1.19
CA LEU A 329 12.47 8.10 0.02
C LEU A 329 13.62 7.76 -0.94
N ALA A 330 14.51 8.71 -1.23
CA ALA A 330 15.67 8.46 -2.09
C ALA A 330 16.60 7.41 -1.50
N ASP A 331 16.87 7.48 -0.18
CA ASP A 331 17.74 6.54 0.52
C ASP A 331 17.19 5.11 0.47
N LEU A 332 15.88 4.94 0.66
CA LEU A 332 15.22 3.63 0.55
C LEU A 332 15.21 3.09 -0.89
N ILE A 333 15.08 3.93 -1.89
CA ILE A 333 15.22 3.54 -3.30
C ILE A 333 16.63 3.00 -3.55
N HIS A 334 17.67 3.70 -3.09
CA HIS A 334 19.07 3.23 -3.18
C HIS A 334 19.27 1.95 -2.41
N ARG A 335 18.74 1.84 -1.20
CA ARG A 335 18.82 0.62 -0.39
C ARG A 335 18.23 -0.60 -1.12
N LEU A 336 17.07 -0.46 -1.73
CA LEU A 336 16.47 -1.55 -2.52
C LEU A 336 17.37 -1.97 -3.69
N ALA A 337 17.98 -1.00 -4.37
CA ALA A 337 18.88 -1.28 -5.49
C ALA A 337 20.19 -1.93 -5.01
N ASP A 338 20.86 -1.34 -4.02
CA ASP A 338 22.24 -1.67 -3.63
C ASP A 338 22.30 -2.89 -2.71
N GLU A 339 21.38 -2.99 -1.73
CA GLU A 339 21.38 -4.08 -0.76
C GLU A 339 20.55 -5.28 -1.22
N TYR A 340 19.41 -5.05 -1.90
CA TYR A 340 18.48 -6.11 -2.31
C TYR A 340 18.51 -6.41 -3.80
N GLY A 341 19.33 -5.70 -4.58
CA GLY A 341 19.55 -5.97 -6.00
C GLY A 341 18.31 -5.70 -6.86
N ALA A 342 17.43 -4.78 -6.43
CA ALA A 342 16.24 -4.41 -7.16
C ALA A 342 16.60 -3.90 -8.56
N ARG A 343 16.03 -4.52 -9.61
CA ARG A 343 16.22 -4.11 -11.01
C ARG A 343 15.18 -3.12 -11.49
N ALA A 344 14.10 -2.99 -10.77
CA ALA A 344 13.06 -2.01 -10.98
C ALA A 344 12.41 -1.69 -9.62
N VAL A 345 12.25 -0.40 -9.32
CA VAL A 345 11.54 0.10 -8.15
C VAL A 345 10.41 0.99 -8.63
N TYR A 346 9.20 0.70 -8.19
CA TYR A 346 8.09 1.61 -8.30
C TYR A 346 7.78 2.20 -6.92
N VAL A 347 7.71 3.53 -6.81
CA VAL A 347 7.08 4.16 -5.66
C VAL A 347 5.58 3.95 -5.83
N THR A 348 5.06 2.91 -5.18
CA THR A 348 3.69 2.44 -5.34
C THR A 348 2.69 3.24 -4.52
N GLU A 349 3.18 3.94 -3.49
CA GLU A 349 2.44 4.96 -2.75
C GLU A 349 3.41 5.98 -2.15
N SER A 350 3.08 7.25 -2.29
CA SER A 350 3.63 8.35 -1.49
C SER A 350 2.65 9.52 -1.52
N GLY A 351 2.36 10.11 -0.37
CA GLY A 351 1.37 11.16 -0.23
C GLY A 351 1.23 11.66 1.21
N ALA A 352 0.42 12.69 1.39
CA ALA A 352 0.23 13.34 2.68
C ALA A 352 -1.21 13.80 2.89
N ALA A 353 -1.70 13.63 4.13
CA ALA A 353 -2.96 14.23 4.55
C ALA A 353 -2.73 15.65 5.05
N PHE A 354 -3.64 16.55 4.69
CA PHE A 354 -3.71 17.91 5.20
C PHE A 354 -5.16 18.33 5.47
N ASP A 355 -5.34 19.42 6.23
CA ASP A 355 -6.64 20.03 6.52
C ASP A 355 -7.12 20.85 5.31
N ASP A 356 -7.62 20.16 4.31
CA ASP A 356 -8.10 20.77 3.08
C ASP A 356 -9.36 21.60 3.31
N LYS A 357 -9.31 22.88 2.95
CA LYS A 357 -10.43 23.82 3.05
C LYS A 357 -10.98 24.12 1.66
N VAL A 358 -12.32 24.07 1.56
CA VAL A 358 -13.01 24.49 0.35
C VAL A 358 -13.16 26.00 0.38
N ALA A 359 -12.68 26.70 -0.65
CA ALA A 359 -12.83 28.14 -0.83
C ALA A 359 -14.27 28.49 -1.26
N GLU A 360 -14.63 29.78 -1.22
CA GLU A 360 -15.98 30.24 -1.60
C GLU A 360 -16.35 29.91 -3.04
N ASP A 361 -15.38 29.81 -3.93
CA ASP A 361 -15.57 29.42 -5.34
C ASP A 361 -15.63 27.89 -5.56
N GLY A 362 -15.55 27.10 -4.47
CA GLY A 362 -15.56 25.63 -4.51
C GLY A 362 -14.20 24.99 -4.79
N SER A 363 -13.13 25.77 -5.00
CA SER A 363 -11.78 25.25 -5.19
C SER A 363 -11.15 24.78 -3.87
N VAL A 364 -10.09 23.96 -3.98
CA VAL A 364 -9.29 23.51 -2.83
C VAL A 364 -7.82 23.86 -3.07
N HIS A 365 -7.31 24.79 -2.27
CA HIS A 365 -5.94 25.27 -2.32
C HIS A 365 -5.09 24.57 -1.27
N ASP A 366 -4.43 23.49 -1.66
CA ASP A 366 -3.64 22.62 -0.80
C ASP A 366 -2.12 22.77 -1.06
N ALA A 367 -1.61 23.99 -0.82
CA ALA A 367 -0.21 24.36 -1.08
C ALA A 367 0.80 23.44 -0.36
N ASP A 368 0.47 22.98 0.84
CA ASP A 368 1.32 22.07 1.62
C ASP A 368 1.48 20.71 0.92
N ARG A 369 0.40 20.19 0.27
CA ARG A 369 0.48 18.96 -0.51
C ARG A 369 1.26 19.16 -1.81
N ILE A 370 1.19 20.33 -2.41
CA ILE A 370 2.04 20.69 -3.56
C ILE A 370 3.51 20.64 -3.14
N ALA A 371 3.88 21.27 -2.02
CA ALA A 371 5.24 21.26 -1.51
C ALA A 371 5.73 19.84 -1.21
N TYR A 372 4.89 19.02 -0.57
CA TYR A 372 5.18 17.60 -0.32
C TYR A 372 5.47 16.83 -1.62
N LEU A 373 4.60 16.96 -2.63
CA LEU A 373 4.78 16.30 -3.92
C LEU A 373 6.06 16.74 -4.62
N GLU A 374 6.35 18.04 -4.64
CA GLU A 374 7.56 18.57 -5.30
C GLU A 374 8.84 18.11 -4.59
N GLU A 375 8.85 18.03 -3.26
CA GLU A 375 9.98 17.52 -2.48
C GLU A 375 10.23 16.03 -2.78
N HIS A 376 9.19 15.19 -2.68
CA HIS A 376 9.34 13.75 -2.85
C HIS A 376 9.65 13.37 -4.31
N LEU A 377 9.01 14.03 -5.28
CA LEU A 377 9.36 13.85 -6.70
C LEU A 377 10.77 14.32 -7.02
N GLY A 378 11.24 15.38 -6.34
CA GLY A 378 12.63 15.83 -6.42
C GLY A 378 13.60 14.76 -5.92
N ALA A 379 13.30 14.12 -4.80
CA ALA A 379 14.09 13.04 -4.24
C ALA A 379 14.12 11.81 -5.17
N VAL A 380 12.97 11.43 -5.74
CA VAL A 380 12.87 10.35 -6.74
C VAL A 380 13.72 10.66 -7.99
N ALA A 381 13.67 11.91 -8.48
CA ALA A 381 14.47 12.32 -9.62
C ALA A 381 15.97 12.29 -9.31
N GLY A 382 16.37 12.74 -8.11
CA GLY A 382 17.76 12.66 -7.64
C GLY A 382 18.27 11.21 -7.57
N ALA A 383 17.46 10.28 -7.05
CA ALA A 383 17.81 8.87 -7.04
C ALA A 383 17.95 8.29 -8.44
N ALA A 384 17.05 8.65 -9.37
CA ALA A 384 17.13 8.22 -10.77
C ALA A 384 18.39 8.78 -11.47
N GLU A 385 18.73 10.05 -11.26
CA GLU A 385 19.95 10.67 -11.80
C GLU A 385 21.23 10.00 -11.25
N ALA A 386 21.20 9.53 -10.01
CA ALA A 386 22.27 8.75 -9.39
C ALA A 386 22.32 7.29 -9.88
N GLY A 387 21.42 6.88 -10.77
CA GLY A 387 21.42 5.56 -11.41
C GLY A 387 20.52 4.51 -10.76
N ALA A 388 19.71 4.88 -9.77
CA ALA A 388 18.75 3.95 -9.20
C ALA A 388 17.65 3.56 -10.23
N PRO A 389 17.19 2.29 -10.23
CA PRO A 389 16.29 1.77 -11.26
C PRO A 389 14.82 2.14 -11.03
N VAL A 390 14.52 3.41 -10.79
CA VAL A 390 13.14 3.88 -10.54
C VAL A 390 12.35 3.89 -11.85
N LYS A 391 11.15 3.32 -11.83
CA LYS A 391 10.31 3.13 -13.01
C LYS A 391 8.99 3.90 -12.99
N GLY A 392 8.56 4.38 -11.83
CA GLY A 392 7.32 5.13 -11.73
C GLY A 392 7.02 5.58 -10.31
N TYR A 393 6.02 6.47 -10.22
CA TYR A 393 5.52 7.04 -8.98
C TYR A 393 4.00 7.06 -9.01
N PHE A 394 3.39 6.55 -7.95
CA PHE A 394 1.95 6.56 -7.76
C PHE A 394 1.62 7.43 -6.55
N ALA A 395 0.93 8.54 -6.81
CA ALA A 395 0.47 9.41 -5.73
C ALA A 395 -0.59 8.68 -4.87
N TRP A 396 -0.40 8.66 -3.58
CA TRP A 396 -1.41 8.28 -2.61
C TRP A 396 -2.11 9.53 -2.07
N SER A 397 -3.38 9.73 -2.43
CA SER A 397 -4.20 8.86 -3.27
C SER A 397 -4.88 9.67 -4.37
N LEU A 398 -5.49 8.99 -5.34
CA LEU A 398 -6.30 9.67 -6.36
C LEU A 398 -7.44 10.48 -5.72
N LEU A 399 -8.19 9.84 -4.81
CA LEU A 399 -9.36 10.40 -4.13
C LEU A 399 -9.10 10.54 -2.62
N ASP A 400 -9.68 11.54 -1.97
CA ASP A 400 -9.94 11.44 -0.54
C ASP A 400 -10.76 10.19 -0.29
N ASN A 401 -10.45 9.43 0.75
CA ASN A 401 -11.05 8.12 0.97
C ASN A 401 -11.19 7.78 2.46
N PHE A 402 -11.60 6.56 2.77
CA PHE A 402 -11.66 6.04 4.12
C PHE A 402 -10.25 5.69 4.61
N GLU A 403 -9.72 6.47 5.56
CA GLU A 403 -8.36 6.31 6.10
C GLU A 403 -8.37 5.46 7.37
N TRP A 404 -8.74 4.22 7.23
CA TRP A 404 -8.66 3.15 8.21
C TRP A 404 -9.21 3.56 9.60
N ASP A 405 -8.39 3.50 10.68
CA ASP A 405 -8.77 3.91 12.03
C ASP A 405 -9.07 5.42 12.18
N SER A 406 -8.62 6.22 11.23
CA SER A 406 -8.93 7.66 11.16
C SER A 406 -10.24 7.98 10.42
N GLY A 407 -10.91 6.98 9.86
CA GLY A 407 -12.19 7.13 9.18
C GLY A 407 -12.11 8.07 7.97
N LEU A 408 -13.06 8.98 7.86
CA LEU A 408 -13.14 9.96 6.76
C LEU A 408 -12.43 11.29 7.06
N SER A 409 -11.74 11.38 8.21
CA SER A 409 -11.15 12.64 8.69
C SER A 409 -9.84 13.04 7.99
N LYS A 410 -9.09 12.08 7.45
CA LYS A 410 -7.77 12.32 6.82
C LYS A 410 -7.89 12.34 5.30
N ARG A 411 -7.39 13.41 4.68
CA ARG A 411 -7.58 13.68 3.26
C ARG A 411 -6.24 13.63 2.51
N PHE A 412 -5.98 12.50 1.85
CA PHE A 412 -4.77 12.27 1.06
C PHE A 412 -4.95 12.56 -0.44
N GLY A 413 -6.19 12.65 -0.90
CA GLY A 413 -6.52 12.68 -2.33
C GLY A 413 -5.93 13.88 -3.08
N LEU A 414 -5.53 13.65 -4.33
CA LEU A 414 -5.37 14.71 -5.34
C LEU A 414 -6.74 15.31 -5.71
N VAL A 415 -7.79 14.56 -5.44
CA VAL A 415 -9.18 14.93 -5.67
C VAL A 415 -9.93 14.87 -4.35
N ARG A 416 -10.54 15.99 -3.99
CA ARG A 416 -11.45 16.04 -2.85
C ARG A 416 -12.75 15.32 -3.20
N VAL A 417 -13.21 14.47 -2.28
CA VAL A 417 -14.53 13.88 -2.30
C VAL A 417 -15.38 14.52 -1.20
N ASP A 418 -16.51 15.06 -1.56
CA ASP A 418 -17.53 15.46 -0.63
C ASP A 418 -18.35 14.21 -0.26
N TYR A 419 -18.22 13.72 0.95
CA TYR A 419 -18.81 12.42 1.33
C TYR A 419 -20.33 12.43 1.43
N ASP A 420 -20.96 13.60 1.55
CA ASP A 420 -22.43 13.73 1.58
C ASP A 420 -23.02 13.73 0.17
N THR A 421 -22.39 14.45 -0.75
CA THR A 421 -22.89 14.66 -2.11
C THR A 421 -22.19 13.79 -3.16
N GLN A 422 -21.06 13.20 -2.79
CA GLN A 422 -20.16 12.44 -3.67
C GLN A 422 -19.57 13.28 -4.82
N VAL A 423 -19.57 14.60 -4.71
CA VAL A 423 -18.95 15.49 -5.70
C VAL A 423 -17.42 15.38 -5.63
N ARG A 424 -16.78 15.28 -6.79
CA ARG A 424 -15.33 15.24 -6.96
C ARG A 424 -14.81 16.61 -7.37
N THR A 425 -13.86 17.16 -6.62
CA THR A 425 -13.15 18.42 -6.94
C THR A 425 -11.66 18.17 -7.02
N VAL A 426 -11.07 18.35 -8.20
CA VAL A 426 -9.61 18.26 -8.36
C VAL A 426 -8.98 19.39 -7.55
N LYS A 427 -8.07 19.06 -6.64
CA LYS A 427 -7.37 20.02 -5.79
C LYS A 427 -6.24 20.72 -6.56
N ALA A 428 -5.71 21.81 -6.02
CA ALA A 428 -4.56 22.50 -6.61
C ALA A 428 -3.36 21.54 -6.79
N SER A 429 -3.11 20.64 -5.85
CA SER A 429 -2.10 19.58 -5.95
C SER A 429 -2.34 18.63 -7.12
N GLY A 430 -3.60 18.26 -7.40
CA GLY A 430 -3.94 17.44 -8.56
C GLY A 430 -3.65 18.16 -9.88
N HIS A 431 -3.96 19.46 -9.97
CA HIS A 431 -3.59 20.27 -11.13
C HIS A 431 -2.07 20.39 -11.29
N ARG A 432 -1.35 20.63 -10.18
CA ARG A 432 0.12 20.69 -10.20
C ARG A 432 0.76 19.39 -10.61
N TYR A 433 0.21 18.24 -10.15
CA TYR A 433 0.69 16.92 -10.57
C TYR A 433 0.51 16.70 -12.07
N ALA A 434 -0.63 17.10 -12.64
CA ALA A 434 -0.87 17.07 -14.08
C ALA A 434 0.11 17.97 -14.87
N GLU A 435 0.44 19.16 -14.37
CA GLU A 435 1.45 20.03 -14.96
C GLU A 435 2.84 19.39 -14.96
N ILE A 436 3.26 18.78 -13.84
CA ILE A 436 4.54 18.05 -13.73
C ILE A 436 4.62 16.93 -14.76
N ILE A 437 3.55 16.15 -14.92
CA ILE A 437 3.45 15.09 -15.94
C ILE A 437 3.61 15.69 -17.35
N ALA A 438 2.91 16.77 -17.65
CA ALA A 438 2.98 17.44 -18.94
C ALA A 438 4.39 18.03 -19.21
N GLU A 439 5.02 18.64 -18.22
CA GLU A 439 6.40 19.15 -18.30
C GLU A 439 7.41 18.04 -18.59
N HIS A 440 7.24 16.87 -17.98
CA HIS A 440 8.11 15.71 -18.23
C HIS A 440 7.95 15.17 -19.66
N ARG A 441 6.71 15.09 -20.17
CA ARG A 441 6.42 14.58 -21.53
C ARG A 441 6.79 15.56 -22.65
N GLY A 442 6.81 16.85 -22.35
CA GLY A 442 7.19 17.90 -23.32
C GLY A 442 8.68 17.99 -23.61
N ARG A 443 9.47 17.12 -23.02
CA ARG A 443 10.93 16.97 -23.22
C ARG A 443 11.23 15.81 -24.11
#